data_16ace101a1160b61505b4c675c751e73
#
_entry.id   16ace101a1160b61505b4c675c751e73
#
_cell.length_a   1.000
_cell.length_b   1.000
_cell.length_c   1.000
_cell.angle_alpha   90.00
_cell.angle_beta   90.00
_cell.angle_gamma   90.00
#
_symmetry.space_group_name_H-M   'P 1'
#
loop_
_entity.id
_entity.type
_entity.pdbx_description
1 polymer ?
#
loop_
_entity_poly.entity_id
_entity_poly.type
_entity_poly.pdbx_seq_one_letter_code
_entity_poly.pdbx_strand_id
1 'polypeptide(L)'
;MFDAIVVGSGISGGWVAKELTEKGLKVLVIERGRNIVHGADYNDGQSPWELPDEDRVAEDELVADYAIQRRNNAFGAANKHFWVKDSESPYSTPDDKPFNWYRGFHLGGRSLMWGRMSLRLSDLDFAANQRDGHGS
;
A
#
# COMPACT_ATOMS: atom_id res chain seq x y z
N MET A 1 20.51 17.59 -15.52
CA MET A 1 21.04 16.47 -14.70
C MET A 1 20.31 16.52 -13.36
N PHE A 2 19.93 15.39 -12.78
CA PHE A 2 19.36 15.30 -11.43
C PHE A 2 20.48 14.97 -10.45
N ASP A 3 20.35 15.47 -9.22
CA ASP A 3 21.33 15.24 -8.15
C ASP A 3 21.00 13.94 -7.40
N ALA A 4 19.71 13.54 -7.39
CA ALA A 4 19.27 12.31 -6.75
C ALA A 4 18.10 11.68 -7.52
N ILE A 5 17.97 10.35 -7.40
CA ILE A 5 16.84 9.57 -7.91
C ILE A 5 16.20 8.84 -6.71
N VAL A 6 14.91 9.03 -6.53
CA VAL A 6 14.09 8.34 -5.53
C VAL A 6 13.19 7.35 -6.25
N VAL A 7 13.26 6.08 -5.88
CA VAL A 7 12.44 5.02 -6.47
C VAL A 7 11.27 4.73 -5.54
N GLY A 8 10.06 4.99 -6.04
CA GLY A 8 8.80 4.88 -5.32
C GLY A 8 8.39 6.18 -4.62
N SER A 9 7.11 6.54 -4.74
CA SER A 9 6.52 7.76 -4.19
C SER A 9 5.68 7.49 -2.92
N GLY A 10 5.83 6.33 -2.31
CA GLY A 10 5.17 6.00 -1.05
C GLY A 10 5.66 6.87 0.11
N ILE A 11 5.21 6.58 1.33
CA ILE A 11 5.53 7.38 2.54
C ILE A 11 7.04 7.63 2.66
N SER A 12 7.87 6.61 2.53
CA SER A 12 9.33 6.75 2.66
C SER A 12 9.93 7.58 1.53
N GLY A 13 9.59 7.25 0.27
CA GLY A 13 10.16 7.94 -0.88
C GLY A 13 9.69 9.40 -0.99
N GLY A 14 8.42 9.66 -0.69
CA GLY A 14 7.89 11.02 -0.64
C GLY A 14 8.60 11.88 0.41
N TRP A 15 8.88 11.31 1.58
CA TRP A 15 9.61 12.00 2.64
C TRP A 15 11.07 12.28 2.26
N VAL A 16 11.74 11.30 1.65
CA VAL A 16 13.13 11.50 1.14
C VAL A 16 13.16 12.57 0.06
N ALA A 17 12.23 12.53 -0.89
CA ALA A 17 12.15 13.54 -1.95
C ALA A 17 11.94 14.96 -1.39
N LYS A 18 11.04 15.10 -0.39
CA LYS A 18 10.83 16.36 0.32
C LYS A 18 12.12 16.88 0.95
N GLU A 19 12.78 16.06 1.78
CA GLU A 19 13.99 16.46 2.50
C GLU A 19 15.15 16.88 1.55
N LEU A 20 15.30 16.15 0.44
CA LEU A 20 16.34 16.46 -0.54
C LEU A 20 16.03 17.75 -1.32
N THR A 21 14.78 17.96 -1.73
CA THR A 21 14.38 19.15 -2.47
C THR A 21 14.42 20.41 -1.60
N GLU A 22 14.06 20.32 -0.33
CA GLU A 22 14.18 21.43 0.64
C GLU A 22 15.64 21.84 0.90
N LYS A 23 16.58 20.92 0.65
CA LYS A 23 18.04 21.21 0.66
C LYS A 23 18.57 21.74 -0.68
N GLY A 24 17.68 22.02 -1.63
CA GLY A 24 18.02 22.61 -2.93
C GLY A 24 18.47 21.59 -3.99
N LEU A 25 18.37 20.30 -3.75
CA LEU A 25 18.74 19.27 -4.72
C LEU A 25 17.63 19.08 -5.78
N LYS A 26 18.05 18.79 -7.02
CA LYS A 26 17.14 18.39 -8.10
C LYS A 26 16.89 16.90 -8.03
N VAL A 27 15.68 16.54 -7.62
CA VAL A 27 15.30 15.14 -7.37
C VAL A 27 14.38 14.64 -8.48
N LEU A 28 14.70 13.46 -9.04
CA LEU A 28 13.80 12.69 -9.88
C LEU A 28 13.12 11.62 -9.03
N VAL A 29 11.79 11.61 -8.98
CA VAL A 29 11.03 10.53 -8.37
C VAL A 29 10.49 9.62 -9.46
N ILE A 30 10.80 8.33 -9.39
CA ILE A 30 10.30 7.32 -10.32
C ILE A 30 9.25 6.50 -9.59
N GLU A 31 8.01 6.49 -10.13
CA GLU A 31 6.89 5.72 -9.59
C GLU A 31 6.40 4.71 -10.64
N ARG A 32 6.15 3.48 -10.22
CA ARG A 32 5.63 2.43 -11.12
C ARG A 32 4.11 2.49 -11.27
N GLY A 33 3.42 3.03 -10.27
CA GLY A 33 1.97 3.06 -10.21
C GLY A 33 1.35 4.26 -10.92
N ARG A 34 0.05 4.16 -11.20
CA ARG A 34 -0.72 5.23 -11.79
C ARG A 34 -1.05 6.33 -10.78
N ASN A 35 -1.39 7.50 -11.27
CA ASN A 35 -1.99 8.53 -10.42
C ASN A 35 -3.43 8.12 -10.03
N ILE A 36 -3.79 8.42 -8.79
CA ILE A 36 -5.14 8.21 -8.23
C ILE A 36 -5.77 9.57 -7.98
N VAL A 37 -6.93 9.78 -8.55
CA VAL A 37 -7.67 11.05 -8.48
C VAL A 37 -8.91 10.86 -7.60
N HIS A 38 -8.98 11.60 -6.48
CA HIS A 38 -10.15 11.62 -5.61
C HIS A 38 -11.39 12.08 -6.39
N GLY A 39 -12.51 11.43 -6.16
CA GLY A 39 -13.77 11.69 -6.83
C GLY A 39 -13.92 11.00 -8.21
N ALA A 40 -12.80 10.64 -8.86
CA ALA A 40 -12.81 9.88 -10.11
C ALA A 40 -12.51 8.39 -9.89
N ASP A 41 -11.46 8.11 -9.13
CA ASP A 41 -11.04 6.74 -8.85
C ASP A 41 -11.68 6.16 -7.58
N TYR A 42 -12.08 7.00 -6.64
CA TYR A 42 -12.79 6.61 -5.43
C TYR A 42 -13.65 7.75 -4.91
N ASN A 43 -14.75 7.40 -4.25
CA ASN A 43 -15.65 8.32 -3.56
C ASN A 43 -15.66 7.98 -2.08
N ASP A 44 -15.55 9.01 -1.24
CA ASP A 44 -15.72 8.84 0.20
C ASP A 44 -17.21 8.85 0.57
N GLY A 45 -17.57 8.06 1.57
CA GLY A 45 -18.85 8.19 2.26
C GLY A 45 -20.01 7.31 1.78
N GLN A 46 -19.77 6.37 0.85
CA GLN A 46 -20.76 5.34 0.56
C GLN A 46 -20.67 4.22 1.60
N SER A 47 -21.84 3.86 2.14
CA SER A 47 -21.93 2.69 3.02
C SER A 47 -21.84 1.39 2.22
N PRO A 48 -21.36 0.27 2.78
CA PRO A 48 -21.23 -0.99 2.04
C PRO A 48 -22.52 -1.46 1.35
N TRP A 49 -23.68 -1.21 1.95
CA TRP A 49 -24.99 -1.55 1.36
C TRP A 49 -25.45 -0.63 0.24
N GLU A 50 -24.79 0.50 0.01
CA GLU A 50 -25.02 1.41 -1.10
C GLU A 50 -24.14 1.08 -2.30
N LEU A 51 -23.16 0.22 -2.10
CA LEU A 51 -22.24 -0.22 -3.14
C LEU A 51 -22.84 -1.38 -3.95
N PRO A 52 -22.46 -1.52 -5.23
CA PRO A 52 -22.84 -2.68 -6.02
C PRO A 52 -22.48 -3.99 -5.29
N ASP A 53 -23.44 -4.93 -5.31
CA ASP A 53 -23.31 -6.24 -4.67
C ASP A 53 -22.91 -6.20 -3.18
N GLU A 54 -23.28 -5.12 -2.46
CA GLU A 54 -22.93 -4.91 -1.05
C GLU A 54 -21.40 -5.00 -0.80
N ASP A 55 -20.62 -4.38 -1.66
CA ASP A 55 -19.14 -4.38 -1.66
C ASP A 55 -18.53 -5.78 -1.89
N ARG A 56 -19.27 -6.72 -2.43
CA ARG A 56 -18.76 -8.06 -2.75
C ARG A 56 -18.07 -8.05 -4.13
N VAL A 57 -17.00 -8.80 -4.23
CA VAL A 57 -16.32 -9.09 -5.49
C VAL A 57 -16.78 -10.45 -5.98
N ALA A 58 -17.03 -10.60 -7.29
CA ALA A 58 -17.46 -11.85 -7.89
C ALA A 58 -16.45 -12.99 -7.62
N GLU A 59 -16.93 -14.19 -7.34
CA GLU A 59 -16.09 -15.32 -6.91
C GLU A 59 -15.06 -15.74 -7.99
N ASP A 60 -15.43 -15.68 -9.23
CA ASP A 60 -14.53 -15.97 -10.36
C ASP A 60 -13.38 -14.95 -10.44
N GLU A 61 -13.66 -13.67 -10.23
CA GLU A 61 -12.63 -12.61 -10.13
C GLU A 61 -11.75 -12.81 -8.89
N LEU A 62 -12.34 -13.17 -7.75
CA LEU A 62 -11.58 -13.45 -6.53
C LEU A 62 -10.59 -14.59 -6.72
N VAL A 63 -11.00 -15.66 -7.38
CA VAL A 63 -10.15 -16.83 -7.63
C VAL A 63 -9.06 -16.50 -8.65
N ALA A 64 -9.41 -15.80 -9.73
CA ALA A 64 -8.48 -15.51 -10.82
C ALA A 64 -7.43 -14.46 -10.45
N ASP A 65 -7.84 -13.37 -9.81
CA ASP A 65 -7.03 -12.16 -9.67
C ASP A 65 -6.62 -11.83 -8.23
N TYR A 66 -7.44 -12.24 -7.25
CA TYR A 66 -7.34 -11.75 -5.87
C TYR A 66 -7.35 -12.87 -4.81
N ALA A 67 -6.83 -14.05 -5.16
CA ALA A 67 -6.85 -15.22 -4.27
C ALA A 67 -6.21 -14.98 -2.89
N ILE A 68 -5.21 -14.10 -2.83
CA ILE A 68 -4.55 -13.70 -1.58
C ILE A 68 -5.27 -12.53 -0.93
N GLN A 69 -5.65 -11.50 -1.69
CA GLN A 69 -6.26 -10.27 -1.21
C GLN A 69 -7.62 -10.52 -0.54
N ARG A 70 -8.41 -11.50 -1.03
CA ARG A 70 -9.69 -11.92 -0.44
C ARG A 70 -9.60 -12.34 1.04
N ARG A 71 -8.41 -12.64 1.53
CA ARG A 71 -8.17 -12.99 2.92
C ARG A 71 -8.09 -11.75 3.84
N ASN A 72 -8.01 -10.56 3.25
CA ASN A 72 -7.95 -9.32 3.99
C ASN A 72 -9.37 -8.76 4.15
N ASN A 73 -9.80 -8.53 5.38
CA ASN A 73 -11.12 -7.99 5.70
C ASN A 73 -11.36 -6.55 5.21
N ALA A 74 -10.30 -5.84 4.83
CA ALA A 74 -10.40 -4.51 4.24
C ALA A 74 -10.48 -4.54 2.70
N PHE A 75 -10.46 -5.71 2.07
CA PHE A 75 -10.58 -5.87 0.63
C PHE A 75 -12.06 -5.99 0.23
N GLY A 76 -12.50 -5.21 -0.76
CA GLY A 76 -13.86 -5.23 -1.27
C GLY A 76 -13.95 -4.64 -2.68
N ALA A 77 -15.15 -4.65 -3.26
CA ALA A 77 -15.39 -4.16 -4.62
C ALA A 77 -15.07 -2.66 -4.77
N ALA A 78 -15.35 -1.86 -3.73
CA ALA A 78 -15.08 -0.43 -3.73
C ALA A 78 -13.60 -0.08 -3.83
N ASN A 79 -12.74 -0.95 -3.33
CA ASN A 79 -11.30 -0.67 -3.25
C ASN A 79 -10.41 -1.67 -3.98
N LYS A 80 -10.96 -2.69 -4.64
CA LYS A 80 -10.17 -3.72 -5.33
C LYS A 80 -9.17 -3.15 -6.34
N HIS A 81 -9.50 -2.03 -6.95
CA HIS A 81 -8.65 -1.36 -7.94
C HIS A 81 -7.37 -0.73 -7.35
N PHE A 82 -7.28 -0.60 -6.03
CA PHE A 82 -6.03 -0.21 -5.35
C PHE A 82 -5.08 -1.40 -5.12
N TRP A 83 -5.59 -2.62 -5.22
CA TRP A 83 -4.81 -3.83 -4.98
C TRP A 83 -4.24 -4.36 -6.30
N VAL A 84 -3.01 -4.85 -6.23
CA VAL A 84 -2.38 -5.47 -7.40
C VAL A 84 -2.96 -6.85 -7.61
N LYS A 85 -3.41 -7.12 -8.83
CA LYS A 85 -3.83 -8.45 -9.27
C LYS A 85 -2.63 -9.37 -9.36
N ASP A 86 -2.69 -10.53 -8.72
CA ASP A 86 -1.59 -11.50 -8.77
C ASP A 86 -1.46 -12.12 -10.17
N SER A 87 -2.55 -12.19 -10.96
CA SER A 87 -2.54 -12.58 -12.37
C SER A 87 -1.71 -11.66 -13.26
N GLU A 88 -1.74 -10.34 -13.01
CA GLU A 88 -0.99 -9.33 -13.79
C GLU A 88 0.46 -9.16 -13.30
N SER A 89 0.70 -9.41 -12.02
CA SER A 89 2.02 -9.26 -11.39
C SER A 89 2.30 -10.43 -10.46
N PRO A 90 2.53 -11.63 -11.00
CA PRO A 90 2.78 -12.81 -10.20
C PRO A 90 4.06 -12.68 -9.37
N TYR A 91 4.11 -13.35 -8.25
CA TYR A 91 5.31 -13.51 -7.42
C TYR A 91 5.41 -14.95 -6.92
N SER A 92 6.61 -15.34 -6.57
CA SER A 92 6.87 -16.65 -5.96
C SER A 92 7.46 -16.47 -4.56
N THR A 93 7.23 -17.45 -3.72
CA THR A 93 7.82 -17.55 -2.38
C THR A 93 8.52 -18.90 -2.27
N PRO A 94 9.58 -19.03 -1.45
CA PRO A 94 10.14 -20.33 -1.13
C PRO A 94 9.08 -21.23 -0.49
N ASP A 95 9.09 -22.52 -0.81
CA ASP A 95 8.10 -23.48 -0.30
C ASP A 95 8.19 -23.62 1.24
N ASP A 96 9.38 -23.49 1.79
CA ASP A 96 9.65 -23.55 3.24
C ASP A 96 9.34 -22.25 3.99
N LYS A 97 9.11 -21.14 3.24
CA LYS A 97 8.84 -19.81 3.81
C LYS A 97 7.77 -19.05 3.00
N PRO A 98 6.58 -19.60 2.87
CA PRO A 98 5.51 -18.95 2.11
C PRO A 98 5.05 -17.66 2.81
N PHE A 99 4.75 -16.61 2.05
CA PHE A 99 4.13 -15.41 2.58
C PHE A 99 3.11 -14.81 1.61
N ASN A 100 2.15 -14.07 2.16
CA ASN A 100 1.13 -13.37 1.40
C ASN A 100 1.52 -11.91 1.21
N TRP A 101 1.70 -11.50 -0.03
CA TRP A 101 2.14 -10.15 -0.34
C TRP A 101 1.00 -9.25 -0.83
N TYR A 102 0.47 -8.42 0.04
CA TYR A 102 -0.49 -7.38 -0.32
C TYR A 102 0.23 -6.18 -0.93
N ARG A 103 -0.01 -5.91 -2.20
CA ARG A 103 0.67 -4.88 -2.98
C ARG A 103 -0.31 -3.83 -3.48
N GLY A 104 0.17 -2.59 -3.61
CA GLY A 104 -0.55 -1.49 -4.25
C GLY A 104 0.43 -0.63 -5.03
N PHE A 105 0.13 -0.36 -6.31
CA PHE A 105 0.99 0.39 -7.21
C PHE A 105 0.29 1.67 -7.64
N HIS A 106 0.51 2.76 -6.91
CA HIS A 106 -0.02 4.08 -7.20
C HIS A 106 0.94 5.18 -6.77
N LEU A 107 0.77 6.35 -7.36
CA LEU A 107 1.41 7.57 -6.85
C LEU A 107 0.96 7.78 -5.39
N GLY A 108 1.92 7.89 -4.47
CA GLY A 108 1.68 7.89 -3.02
C GLY A 108 1.75 6.50 -2.37
N GLY A 109 1.86 5.43 -3.19
CA GLY A 109 2.04 4.07 -2.70
C GLY A 109 0.89 3.58 -1.82
N ARG A 110 1.18 2.69 -0.89
CA ARG A 110 0.19 2.09 0.01
C ARG A 110 -0.40 3.05 1.05
N SER A 111 0.06 4.31 1.11
CA SER A 111 -0.56 5.34 1.93
C SER A 111 -2.03 5.62 1.57
N LEU A 112 -2.46 5.23 0.37
CA LEU A 112 -3.86 5.31 -0.07
C LEU A 112 -4.73 4.15 0.41
N MET A 113 -4.13 3.05 0.85
CA MET A 113 -4.82 1.79 1.19
C MET A 113 -4.91 1.50 2.69
N TRP A 114 -4.17 2.21 3.52
CA TRP A 114 -4.13 1.93 4.96
C TRP A 114 -5.34 2.52 5.69
N GLY A 115 -5.72 1.92 6.81
CA GLY A 115 -6.87 2.35 7.59
C GLY A 115 -6.71 3.69 8.33
N ARG A 116 -5.61 4.41 8.09
CA ARG A 116 -5.29 5.74 8.66
C ARG A 116 -5.28 5.78 10.19
N MET A 117 -5.12 4.62 10.80
CA MET A 117 -4.97 4.52 12.25
C MET A 117 -3.54 4.90 12.63
N SER A 118 -3.39 5.98 13.37
CA SER A 118 -2.10 6.45 13.88
C SER A 118 -2.14 6.45 15.39
N LEU A 119 -1.36 5.57 16.00
CA LEU A 119 -1.24 5.48 17.44
C LEU A 119 -0.01 6.25 17.90
N ARG A 120 -0.14 6.94 19.02
CA ARG A 120 1.02 7.50 19.71
C ARG A 120 1.77 6.36 20.38
N LEU A 121 2.99 6.12 19.93
CA LEU A 121 3.87 5.13 20.53
C LEU A 121 4.34 5.59 21.91
N SER A 122 4.56 4.66 22.80
CA SER A 122 5.10 4.87 24.13
C SER A 122 6.62 4.71 24.15
N ASP A 123 7.27 5.14 25.22
CA ASP A 123 8.72 4.90 25.40
C ASP A 123 9.06 3.41 25.36
N LEU A 124 8.14 2.55 25.76
CA LEU A 124 8.30 1.11 25.72
C LEU A 124 8.46 0.58 24.29
N ASP A 125 7.72 1.15 23.32
CA ASP A 125 7.80 0.75 21.92
C ASP A 125 9.19 1.05 21.33
N PHE A 126 9.82 2.15 21.79
CA PHE A 126 11.16 2.54 21.37
C PHE A 126 12.28 1.78 22.11
N ALA A 127 12.00 1.22 23.27
CA ALA A 127 12.95 0.48 24.10
C ALA A 127 12.67 -1.03 24.15
N ALA A 128 11.84 -1.55 23.25
CA ALA A 128 11.38 -2.95 23.26
C ALA A 128 12.55 -3.95 23.24
N ASN A 129 13.58 -3.68 22.46
CA ASN A 129 14.78 -4.53 22.38
C ASN A 129 15.48 -4.69 23.75
N GLN A 130 15.59 -3.61 24.53
CA GLN A 130 16.19 -3.65 25.86
C GLN A 130 15.36 -4.49 26.83
N ARG A 131 14.02 -4.38 26.72
CA ARG A 131 13.10 -5.12 27.57
C ARG A 131 13.06 -6.61 27.22
N ASP A 132 12.94 -6.91 25.93
CA ASP A 132 12.67 -8.27 25.46
C ASP A 132 13.95 -9.05 25.16
N GLY A 133 15.12 -8.39 25.19
CA GLY A 133 16.42 -9.00 24.97
C GLY A 133 16.66 -9.48 23.52
N HIS A 134 15.88 -8.97 22.57
CA HIS A 134 15.96 -9.32 21.16
C HIS A 134 16.25 -8.10 20.29
N GLY A 135 17.14 -8.27 19.31
CA GLY A 135 17.53 -7.24 18.36
C GLY A 135 18.83 -6.51 18.75
N SER A 136 19.38 -5.80 17.79
CA SER A 136 20.59 -4.96 17.93
C SER A 136 20.24 -3.53 18.27
#